data_1b1b7872168b738839cf8bfbacf07cf8
#
_entry.id   1b1b7872168b738839cf8bfbacf07cf8
#
_cell.length_a   1.000
_cell.length_b   1.000
_cell.length_c   1.000
_cell.angle_alpha   90.00
_cell.angle_beta   90.00
_cell.angle_gamma   90.00
#
_symmetry.space_group_name_H-M   'P 1'
#
loop_
_entity.id
_entity.type
_entity.pdbx_description
1 polymer ?
#
loop_
_entity_poly.entity_id
_entity_poly.type
_entity_poly.pdbx_seq_one_letter_code
_entity_poly.pdbx_strand_id
1 'polypeptide(L)'
;TFNPDQWLCYPAKVGKLLCFVYFNTKFMAQGVTLCNLFELADESEYRHNKPDLVYVYGYEDGKKDQSFFQDDKNDMMVAKLSASDEFDYFGYMKKMCLTLHNVSNINHHKLPIHGAMIQMKLHDGSEKNIVVMGDSGAGKSETIEQIKAYGEAYIEDIKTIYDDMGCLSLVDGKVKTSGTEVGAFVRLDDLDAGYSFKELDRSVFMNPDKVNARIVIPITDYKDVIADHDVDIFLYANNYEAEGEALEFFDNEEDALKVFRAGNRMAKGTTTEYGLVGSYFANPFGPVQRKEQTEPLLQEFFHKMFEQGVQVGVLRTRLGIKGQEYDGPRTAAKTILHYVTGDNDLKELPEEQ
;
A
#
# COMPACT_ATOMS: atom_id res chain seq x y z
N THR A 1 19.90 27.76 4.41
CA THR A 1 20.99 26.87 3.98
C THR A 1 21.12 25.76 5.02
N PHE A 2 21.01 24.52 4.59
CA PHE A 2 21.21 23.37 5.50
C PHE A 2 22.70 23.29 5.91
N ASN A 3 22.94 23.07 7.21
CA ASN A 3 24.27 22.77 7.69
C ASN A 3 24.56 21.27 7.38
N PRO A 4 25.58 20.94 6.57
CA PRO A 4 25.86 19.56 6.18
C PRO A 4 26.23 18.64 7.38
N ASP A 5 26.65 19.20 8.51
CA ASP A 5 26.95 18.45 9.74
C ASP A 5 25.66 18.02 10.49
N GLN A 6 24.53 18.60 10.16
CA GLN A 6 23.24 18.37 10.83
C GLN A 6 22.16 17.79 9.93
N TRP A 7 22.44 17.72 8.63
CA TRP A 7 21.44 17.32 7.64
C TRP A 7 22.02 16.28 6.68
N LEU A 8 21.25 15.24 6.48
CA LEU A 8 21.50 14.21 5.47
C LEU A 8 20.38 14.23 4.44
N CYS A 9 20.66 13.66 3.28
CA CYS A 9 19.69 13.45 2.23
C CYS A 9 19.68 11.98 1.81
N TYR A 10 18.51 11.37 1.80
CA TYR A 10 18.28 10.08 1.19
C TYR A 10 17.56 10.31 -0.15
N PRO A 11 18.20 10.11 -1.31
CA PRO A 11 17.55 10.19 -2.61
C PRO A 11 16.77 8.91 -2.86
N ALA A 12 15.48 8.92 -2.49
CA ALA A 12 14.57 7.78 -2.60
C ALA A 12 13.92 7.69 -3.97
N LYS A 13 13.70 6.48 -4.47
CA LYS A 13 12.74 6.21 -5.54
C LYS A 13 11.42 5.78 -4.92
N VAL A 14 10.42 6.68 -4.92
CA VAL A 14 9.07 6.42 -4.44
C VAL A 14 8.21 6.07 -5.66
N GLY A 15 7.96 4.79 -5.87
CA GLY A 15 7.50 4.33 -7.17
C GLY A 15 8.46 4.75 -8.27
N LYS A 16 7.94 5.37 -9.33
CA LYS A 16 8.72 5.90 -10.46
C LYS A 16 9.27 7.32 -10.22
N LEU A 17 8.99 7.95 -9.07
CA LEU A 17 9.34 9.34 -8.80
C LEU A 17 10.61 9.46 -7.93
N LEU A 18 11.47 10.42 -8.26
CA LEU A 18 12.66 10.74 -7.48
C LEU A 18 12.29 11.68 -6.32
N CYS A 19 12.52 11.24 -5.09
CA CYS A 19 12.25 12.00 -3.87
C CYS A 19 13.53 12.29 -3.10
N PHE A 20 13.85 13.57 -2.88
CA PHE A 20 14.93 13.95 -1.98
C PHE A 20 14.37 14.10 -0.56
N VAL A 21 14.68 13.13 0.32
CA VAL A 21 14.31 13.20 1.73
C VAL A 21 15.45 13.75 2.53
N TYR A 22 15.35 15.04 2.88
CA TYR A 22 16.27 15.70 3.80
C TYR A 22 15.81 15.47 5.22
N PHE A 23 16.69 14.97 6.09
CA PHE A 23 16.37 14.79 7.50
C PHE A 23 17.50 15.28 8.41
N ASN A 24 17.10 15.86 9.56
CA ASN A 24 18.05 16.26 10.57
C ASN A 24 18.67 15.01 11.22
N THR A 25 19.97 15.03 11.54
CA THR A 25 20.70 13.92 12.15
C THR A 25 20.11 13.43 13.48
N LYS A 26 19.29 14.23 14.15
CA LYS A 26 18.48 13.80 15.31
C LYS A 26 17.52 12.65 14.98
N PHE A 27 17.09 12.56 13.72
CA PHE A 27 16.16 11.54 13.21
C PHE A 27 16.86 10.51 12.32
N MET A 28 18.12 10.18 12.67
CA MET A 28 18.95 9.25 11.89
C MET A 28 18.30 7.87 11.74
N ALA A 29 17.65 7.37 12.80
CA ALA A 29 17.00 6.06 12.76
C ALA A 29 15.89 6.02 11.70
N GLN A 30 15.06 7.07 11.61
CA GLN A 30 14.00 7.18 10.60
C GLN A 30 14.59 7.29 9.20
N GLY A 31 15.63 8.10 9.02
CA GLY A 31 16.31 8.27 7.73
C GLY A 31 16.95 6.98 7.21
N VAL A 32 17.63 6.23 8.08
CA VAL A 32 18.24 4.94 7.71
C VAL A 32 17.17 3.88 7.37
N THR A 33 16.04 3.93 8.05
CA THR A 33 14.93 2.99 7.81
C THR A 33 14.35 3.11 6.39
N LEU A 34 14.50 4.27 5.72
CA LEU A 34 14.07 4.44 4.32
C LEU A 34 14.72 3.41 3.38
N CYS A 35 15.93 2.93 3.67
CA CYS A 35 16.64 1.99 2.79
C CYS A 35 15.94 0.62 2.63
N ASN A 36 15.09 0.24 3.58
CA ASN A 36 14.29 -0.98 3.49
C ASN A 36 12.90 -0.74 2.89
N LEU A 37 12.50 0.53 2.75
CA LEU A 37 11.15 0.87 2.27
C LEU A 37 11.16 1.37 0.83
N PHE A 38 12.09 2.25 0.49
CA PHE A 38 12.22 2.85 -0.84
C PHE A 38 13.58 2.57 -1.42
N GLU A 39 13.62 2.23 -2.70
CA GLU A 39 14.87 2.03 -3.43
C GLU A 39 15.72 3.31 -3.38
N LEU A 40 17.02 3.14 -3.20
CA LEU A 40 17.99 4.24 -3.28
C LEU A 40 18.24 4.59 -4.76
N ALA A 41 18.13 5.86 -5.10
CA ALA A 41 18.49 6.32 -6.44
C ALA A 41 20.01 6.22 -6.66
N ASP A 42 20.40 5.83 -7.86
CA ASP A 42 21.81 5.80 -8.27
C ASP A 42 22.38 7.21 -8.42
N GLU A 43 23.72 7.32 -8.29
CA GLU A 43 24.41 8.61 -8.42
C GLU A 43 24.11 9.32 -9.75
N SER A 44 23.99 8.55 -10.83
CA SER A 44 23.63 9.08 -12.15
C SER A 44 22.21 9.66 -12.19
N GLU A 45 21.28 9.09 -11.40
CA GLU A 45 19.89 9.55 -11.32
C GLU A 45 19.78 10.84 -10.50
N TYR A 46 20.38 10.92 -9.30
CA TYR A 46 20.18 12.08 -8.43
C TYR A 46 21.11 13.27 -8.74
N ARG A 47 22.26 13.06 -9.42
CA ARG A 47 23.17 14.16 -9.77
C ARG A 47 22.71 15.02 -10.94
N HIS A 48 22.02 14.43 -11.89
CA HIS A 48 21.70 15.06 -13.16
C HIS A 48 20.20 15.35 -13.35
N ASN A 49 19.36 14.78 -12.50
CA ASN A 49 17.92 15.01 -12.53
C ASN A 49 17.48 15.87 -11.35
N LYS A 50 16.53 16.77 -11.61
CA LYS A 50 15.83 17.41 -10.52
C LYS A 50 14.90 16.40 -9.87
N PRO A 51 14.66 16.45 -8.54
CA PRO A 51 13.67 15.60 -7.90
C PRO A 51 12.25 15.99 -8.32
N ASP A 52 11.35 15.02 -8.35
CA ASP A 52 9.90 15.23 -8.46
C ASP A 52 9.31 15.64 -7.11
N LEU A 53 9.90 15.10 -6.03
CA LEU A 53 9.45 15.29 -4.67
C LEU A 53 10.60 15.74 -3.77
N VAL A 54 10.33 16.67 -2.85
CA VAL A 54 11.27 17.08 -1.82
C VAL A 54 10.59 17.04 -0.45
N TYR A 55 11.20 16.35 0.50
CA TYR A 55 10.71 16.31 1.86
C TYR A 55 11.79 16.71 2.86
N VAL A 56 11.47 17.70 3.72
CA VAL A 56 12.35 18.19 4.78
C VAL A 56 11.78 17.76 6.13
N TYR A 57 12.44 16.78 6.76
CA TYR A 57 12.01 16.16 8.02
C TYR A 57 12.86 16.64 9.20
N GLY A 58 12.20 17.17 10.23
CA GLY A 58 12.88 17.65 11.42
C GLY A 58 13.41 19.08 11.28
N TYR A 59 12.67 19.97 10.62
CA TYR A 59 13.02 21.38 10.49
C TYR A 59 12.77 22.14 11.80
N GLU A 60 13.79 22.83 12.30
CA GLU A 60 13.72 23.59 13.55
C GLU A 60 13.13 24.98 13.33
N ASP A 61 11.82 25.10 13.36
CA ASP A 61 11.09 26.39 13.26
C ASP A 61 10.32 26.78 14.54
N GLY A 62 10.51 25.99 15.62
CA GLY A 62 9.80 26.19 16.90
C GLY A 62 8.31 25.87 16.84
N LYS A 63 7.84 25.28 15.73
CA LYS A 63 6.45 24.89 15.52
C LYS A 63 6.29 23.37 15.66
N LYS A 64 5.03 22.93 15.71
CA LYS A 64 4.60 21.54 15.59
C LYS A 64 3.70 21.47 14.36
N ASP A 65 4.30 21.51 13.18
CA ASP A 65 3.59 21.64 11.91
C ASP A 65 4.11 20.65 10.87
N GLN A 66 3.18 20.14 10.08
CA GLN A 66 3.47 19.40 8.85
C GLN A 66 2.66 20.05 7.73
N SER A 67 3.31 20.28 6.61
CA SER A 67 2.65 20.88 5.46
C SER A 67 3.32 20.44 4.17
N PHE A 68 2.55 20.48 3.08
CA PHE A 68 3.08 20.31 1.74
C PHE A 68 2.45 21.32 0.78
N PHE A 69 3.15 21.59 -0.29
CA PHE A 69 2.68 22.46 -1.37
C PHE A 69 3.26 21.99 -2.71
N GLN A 70 2.64 22.45 -3.78
CA GLN A 70 3.13 22.25 -5.14
C GLN A 70 3.94 23.45 -5.58
N ASP A 71 5.13 23.23 -6.07
CA ASP A 71 5.93 24.21 -6.78
C ASP A 71 5.64 24.07 -8.28
N ASP A 72 4.63 24.81 -8.77
CA ASP A 72 4.19 24.74 -10.17
C ASP A 72 5.29 25.15 -11.15
N LYS A 73 6.20 26.05 -10.73
CA LYS A 73 7.29 26.50 -11.58
C LYS A 73 8.28 25.38 -11.89
N ASN A 74 8.51 24.51 -10.93
CA ASN A 74 9.44 23.41 -11.04
C ASN A 74 8.75 22.07 -11.23
N ASP A 75 7.42 22.04 -11.32
CA ASP A 75 6.63 20.80 -11.35
C ASP A 75 7.11 19.79 -10.30
N MET A 76 7.02 20.21 -9.03
CA MET A 76 7.61 19.49 -7.91
C MET A 76 6.71 19.59 -6.67
N MET A 77 6.56 18.49 -5.95
CA MET A 77 5.89 18.51 -4.66
C MET A 77 6.90 18.70 -3.53
N VAL A 78 6.62 19.60 -2.61
CA VAL A 78 7.51 19.92 -1.49
C VAL A 78 6.77 19.78 -0.17
N ALA A 79 7.37 19.09 0.81
CA ALA A 79 6.85 19.00 2.16
C ALA A 79 7.89 19.36 3.20
N LYS A 80 7.39 19.80 4.35
CA LYS A 80 8.18 19.96 5.58
C LYS A 80 7.47 19.36 6.78
N LEU A 81 8.26 18.90 7.74
CA LEU A 81 7.83 18.49 9.06
C LEU A 81 8.73 19.16 10.09
N SER A 82 8.14 19.83 11.08
CA SER A 82 8.87 20.48 12.15
C SER A 82 9.55 19.47 13.09
N ALA A 83 10.67 19.83 13.68
CA ALA A 83 11.33 19.03 14.70
C ALA A 83 10.48 19.01 15.99
N SER A 84 9.98 17.83 16.35
CA SER A 84 9.21 17.63 17.58
C SER A 84 9.29 16.16 18.00
N ASP A 85 9.30 15.90 19.31
CA ASP A 85 9.24 14.54 19.86
C ASP A 85 7.94 13.81 19.46
N GLU A 86 6.85 14.54 19.20
CA GLU A 86 5.60 13.99 18.69
C GLU A 86 5.75 13.37 17.31
N PHE A 87 6.70 13.86 16.53
CA PHE A 87 6.98 13.41 15.17
C PHE A 87 8.15 12.41 15.10
N ASP A 88 8.71 12.02 16.23
CA ASP A 88 9.75 11.00 16.31
C ASP A 88 9.17 9.59 16.11
N TYR A 89 8.58 9.41 14.93
CA TYR A 89 7.99 8.14 14.50
C TYR A 89 8.08 8.00 12.97
N PHE A 90 8.67 6.90 12.51
CA PHE A 90 8.93 6.65 11.08
C PHE A 90 7.67 6.75 10.20
N GLY A 91 6.50 6.44 10.76
CA GLY A 91 5.23 6.56 10.03
C GLY A 91 4.97 7.96 9.46
N TYR A 92 5.43 9.03 10.10
CA TYR A 92 5.31 10.39 9.54
C TYR A 92 6.18 10.57 8.29
N MET A 93 7.41 10.02 8.33
CA MET A 93 8.32 10.08 7.18
C MET A 93 7.74 9.30 6.00
N LYS A 94 7.36 8.04 6.22
CA LYS A 94 6.71 7.20 5.22
C LYS A 94 5.47 7.86 4.62
N LYS A 95 4.51 8.23 5.46
CA LYS A 95 3.19 8.73 5.03
C LYS A 95 3.29 10.02 4.22
N MET A 96 4.22 10.92 4.55
CA MET A 96 4.40 12.13 3.77
C MET A 96 5.02 11.85 2.40
N CYS A 97 6.02 10.97 2.30
CA CYS A 97 6.55 10.53 1.00
C CYS A 97 5.44 9.97 0.10
N LEU A 98 4.57 9.12 0.66
CA LEU A 98 3.42 8.56 -0.06
C LEU A 98 2.39 9.63 -0.44
N THR A 99 2.11 10.59 0.45
CA THR A 99 1.20 11.70 0.14
C THR A 99 1.71 12.54 -1.02
N LEU A 100 3.01 12.91 -1.00
CA LEU A 100 3.63 13.67 -2.09
C LEU A 100 3.58 12.91 -3.42
N HIS A 101 3.95 11.62 -3.39
CA HIS A 101 3.87 10.73 -4.55
C HIS A 101 2.44 10.69 -5.11
N ASN A 102 1.46 10.47 -4.26
CA ASN A 102 0.07 10.32 -4.68
C ASN A 102 -0.49 11.62 -5.25
N VAL A 103 -0.24 12.76 -4.59
CA VAL A 103 -0.66 14.08 -5.12
C VAL A 103 0.00 14.36 -6.47
N SER A 104 1.30 14.09 -6.62
CA SER A 104 2.00 14.22 -7.89
C SER A 104 1.35 13.35 -8.98
N ASN A 105 1.05 12.09 -8.68
CA ASN A 105 0.42 11.18 -9.65
C ASN A 105 -1.01 11.61 -10.03
N ILE A 106 -1.82 12.13 -9.09
CA ILE A 106 -3.13 12.71 -9.39
C ILE A 106 -2.99 13.86 -10.38
N ASN A 107 -2.03 14.75 -10.16
CA ASN A 107 -1.75 15.86 -11.06
C ASN A 107 -1.31 15.41 -12.48
N HIS A 108 -0.72 14.21 -12.57
CA HIS A 108 -0.28 13.58 -13.82
C HIS A 108 -1.26 12.51 -14.34
N HIS A 109 -2.53 12.66 -14.01
CA HIS A 109 -3.63 11.84 -14.53
C HIS A 109 -3.48 10.34 -14.24
N LYS A 110 -3.03 10.02 -13.03
CA LYS A 110 -2.96 8.66 -12.51
C LYS A 110 -3.80 8.54 -11.24
N LEU A 111 -4.24 7.34 -10.89
CA LEU A 111 -5.09 7.09 -9.74
C LEU A 111 -4.34 6.31 -8.66
N PRO A 112 -3.83 6.97 -7.60
CA PRO A 112 -3.21 6.29 -6.47
C PRO A 112 -4.24 5.49 -5.66
N ILE A 113 -3.88 4.27 -5.31
CA ILE A 113 -4.70 3.36 -4.52
C ILE A 113 -3.98 2.95 -3.22
N HIS A 114 -4.73 2.81 -2.14
CA HIS A 114 -4.27 2.18 -0.91
C HIS A 114 -4.65 0.70 -0.99
N GLY A 115 -3.71 -0.12 -1.36
CA GLY A 115 -3.96 -1.51 -1.70
C GLY A 115 -2.69 -2.34 -1.77
N ALA A 116 -2.88 -3.62 -1.98
CA ALA A 116 -1.82 -4.59 -2.20
C ALA A 116 -2.05 -5.32 -3.52
N MET A 117 -0.99 -5.75 -4.16
CA MET A 117 -1.06 -6.54 -5.38
C MET A 117 -0.25 -7.81 -5.26
N ILE A 118 -0.88 -8.91 -5.66
CA ILE A 118 -0.21 -10.20 -5.87
C ILE A 118 -0.32 -10.62 -7.34
N GLN A 119 0.75 -11.24 -7.81
CA GLN A 119 0.80 -11.96 -9.07
C GLN A 119 0.87 -13.44 -8.77
N MET A 120 -0.06 -14.22 -9.30
CA MET A 120 -0.11 -15.67 -9.16
C MET A 120 0.16 -16.31 -10.52
N LYS A 121 1.10 -17.25 -10.55
CA LYS A 121 1.37 -18.11 -11.70
C LYS A 121 0.72 -19.47 -11.45
N LEU A 122 -0.20 -19.86 -12.30
CA LEU A 122 -0.93 -21.12 -12.18
C LEU A 122 -0.17 -22.28 -12.82
N HIS A 123 -0.49 -23.51 -12.44
CA HIS A 123 0.16 -24.71 -13.01
C HIS A 123 -0.05 -24.90 -14.51
N ASP A 124 -1.08 -24.29 -15.12
CA ASP A 124 -1.30 -24.28 -16.56
C ASP A 124 -0.43 -23.22 -17.31
N GLY A 125 0.40 -22.49 -16.56
CA GLY A 125 1.27 -21.43 -17.06
C GLY A 125 0.58 -20.07 -17.23
N SER A 126 -0.72 -19.94 -16.94
CA SER A 126 -1.40 -18.65 -16.92
C SER A 126 -1.02 -17.84 -15.69
N GLU A 127 -1.11 -16.51 -15.82
CA GLU A 127 -0.87 -15.58 -14.71
C GLU A 127 -2.16 -14.84 -14.35
N LYS A 128 -2.34 -14.54 -13.08
CA LYS A 128 -3.43 -13.72 -12.54
C LYS A 128 -2.88 -12.64 -11.63
N ASN A 129 -3.25 -11.42 -11.92
CA ASN A 129 -2.89 -10.21 -11.18
C ASN A 129 -4.08 -9.72 -10.37
N ILE A 130 -3.97 -9.78 -9.05
CA ILE A 130 -5.05 -9.42 -8.13
C ILE A 130 -4.63 -8.22 -7.32
N VAL A 131 -5.44 -7.17 -7.36
CA VAL A 131 -5.31 -5.98 -6.54
C VAL A 131 -6.39 -6.01 -5.45
N VAL A 132 -5.99 -5.91 -4.19
CA VAL A 132 -6.90 -5.79 -3.05
C VAL A 132 -6.73 -4.42 -2.42
N MET A 133 -7.74 -3.58 -2.56
CA MET A 133 -7.76 -2.21 -2.06
C MET A 133 -8.51 -2.10 -0.74
N GLY A 134 -8.07 -1.23 0.14
CA GLY A 134 -8.70 -0.94 1.43
C GLY A 134 -7.76 -0.21 2.37
N ASP A 135 -8.30 0.52 3.34
CA ASP A 135 -7.51 1.24 4.34
C ASP A 135 -6.82 0.26 5.32
N SER A 136 -5.94 0.78 6.16
CA SER A 136 -5.19 0.00 7.15
C SER A 136 -6.13 -0.82 8.05
N GLY A 137 -5.84 -2.12 8.21
CA GLY A 137 -6.68 -3.05 8.97
C GLY A 137 -7.92 -3.56 8.24
N ALA A 138 -8.04 -3.33 6.92
CA ALA A 138 -9.11 -3.90 6.11
C ALA A 138 -8.95 -5.41 5.83
N GLY A 139 -7.82 -6.01 6.19
CA GLY A 139 -7.56 -7.44 6.01
C GLY A 139 -6.82 -7.79 4.73
N LYS A 140 -6.19 -6.83 4.05
CA LYS A 140 -5.43 -7.05 2.81
C LYS A 140 -4.25 -8.00 3.02
N SER A 141 -3.32 -7.60 3.88
CA SER A 141 -2.07 -8.35 4.13
C SER A 141 -2.36 -9.70 4.76
N GLU A 142 -3.29 -9.76 5.72
CA GLU A 142 -3.73 -11.01 6.35
C GLU A 142 -4.31 -11.99 5.31
N THR A 143 -5.12 -11.50 4.36
CA THR A 143 -5.66 -12.35 3.29
C THR A 143 -4.55 -12.82 2.34
N ILE A 144 -3.60 -11.96 1.99
CA ILE A 144 -2.46 -12.32 1.12
C ILE A 144 -1.59 -13.40 1.76
N GLU A 145 -1.30 -13.30 3.06
CA GLU A 145 -0.56 -14.34 3.78
C GLU A 145 -1.30 -15.67 3.77
N GLN A 146 -2.63 -15.65 3.96
CA GLN A 146 -3.44 -16.87 3.84
C GLN A 146 -3.45 -17.41 2.40
N ILE A 147 -3.49 -16.57 1.37
CA ILE A 147 -3.36 -17.01 -0.03
C ILE A 147 -2.01 -17.70 -0.26
N LYS A 148 -0.91 -17.16 0.26
CA LYS A 148 0.42 -17.78 0.16
C LYS A 148 0.42 -19.15 0.85
N ALA A 149 -0.08 -19.22 2.08
CA ALA A 149 -0.12 -20.46 2.87
C ALA A 149 -0.95 -21.57 2.21
N TYR A 150 -2.14 -21.23 1.69
CA TYR A 150 -3.02 -22.22 1.03
C TYR A 150 -2.65 -22.45 -0.43
N GLY A 151 -2.11 -21.43 -1.11
CA GLY A 151 -1.83 -21.46 -2.54
C GLY A 151 -0.67 -22.37 -2.93
N GLU A 152 0.29 -22.64 -2.04
CA GLU A 152 1.50 -23.42 -2.31
C GLU A 152 1.22 -24.78 -2.98
N ALA A 153 0.07 -25.41 -2.66
CA ALA A 153 -0.32 -26.67 -3.25
C ALA A 153 -1.03 -26.58 -4.62
N TYR A 154 -1.50 -25.38 -5.01
CA TYR A 154 -2.41 -25.19 -6.16
C TYR A 154 -1.88 -24.24 -7.21
N ILE A 155 -0.90 -23.42 -6.88
CA ILE A 155 -0.27 -22.45 -7.78
C ILE A 155 1.23 -22.71 -7.88
N GLU A 156 1.81 -22.44 -9.04
CA GLU A 156 3.24 -22.66 -9.30
C GLU A 156 4.09 -21.65 -8.51
N ASP A 157 3.67 -20.37 -8.51
CA ASP A 157 4.37 -19.27 -7.84
C ASP A 157 3.41 -18.17 -7.44
N ILE A 158 3.71 -17.47 -6.35
CA ILE A 158 3.00 -16.28 -5.89
C ILE A 158 3.97 -15.20 -5.47
N LYS A 159 3.80 -14.01 -6.02
CA LYS A 159 4.65 -12.86 -5.78
C LYS A 159 3.83 -11.68 -5.29
N THR A 160 4.24 -11.10 -4.16
CA THR A 160 3.72 -9.79 -3.75
C THR A 160 4.47 -8.71 -4.52
N ILE A 161 3.76 -7.91 -5.29
CA ILE A 161 4.32 -6.79 -6.08
C ILE A 161 4.42 -5.54 -5.22
N TYR A 162 3.40 -5.24 -4.44
CA TYR A 162 3.38 -4.20 -3.41
C TYR A 162 2.33 -4.53 -2.33
N ASP A 163 2.54 -4.02 -1.11
CA ASP A 163 1.68 -4.32 0.05
C ASP A 163 1.36 -3.06 0.90
N ASP A 164 1.06 -1.95 0.31
CA ASP A 164 0.44 -0.80 1.00
C ASP A 164 -0.07 0.22 -0.01
N MET A 165 0.79 0.66 -0.94
CA MET A 165 0.42 1.71 -1.87
C MET A 165 0.77 1.34 -3.30
N GLY A 166 -0.19 1.53 -4.19
CA GLY A 166 -0.03 1.39 -5.63
C GLY A 166 -0.59 2.58 -6.39
N CYS A 167 -0.43 2.55 -7.69
CA CYS A 167 -0.95 3.56 -8.58
C CYS A 167 -1.46 2.92 -9.86
N LEU A 168 -2.70 3.25 -10.23
CA LEU A 168 -3.26 2.89 -11.55
C LEU A 168 -2.85 3.95 -12.58
N SER A 169 -2.53 3.49 -13.77
CA SER A 169 -2.18 4.31 -14.94
C SER A 169 -2.82 3.75 -16.21
N LEU A 170 -3.02 4.59 -17.20
CA LEU A 170 -3.42 4.17 -18.54
C LEU A 170 -2.17 4.07 -19.41
N VAL A 171 -1.84 2.84 -19.85
CA VAL A 171 -0.74 2.56 -20.76
C VAL A 171 -1.32 1.92 -22.00
N ASP A 172 -1.16 2.56 -23.15
CA ASP A 172 -1.76 2.14 -24.43
C ASP A 172 -3.29 1.90 -24.33
N GLY A 173 -3.97 2.73 -23.52
CA GLY A 173 -5.40 2.65 -23.28
C GLY A 173 -5.84 1.55 -22.32
N LYS A 174 -4.90 0.77 -21.76
CA LYS A 174 -5.18 -0.27 -20.76
C LYS A 174 -4.88 0.20 -19.34
N VAL A 175 -5.71 -0.22 -18.41
CA VAL A 175 -5.46 -0.01 -16.99
C VAL A 175 -4.31 -0.90 -16.54
N LYS A 176 -3.26 -0.28 -16.04
CA LYS A 176 -2.10 -0.94 -15.45
C LYS A 176 -1.90 -0.47 -14.02
N THR A 177 -1.19 -1.26 -13.23
CA THR A 177 -0.82 -0.88 -11.86
C THR A 177 0.68 -1.04 -11.62
N SER A 178 1.22 -0.20 -10.76
CA SER A 178 2.58 -0.31 -10.23
C SER A 178 2.60 0.07 -8.75
N GLY A 179 3.61 -0.40 -8.01
CA GLY A 179 3.77 -0.09 -6.60
C GLY A 179 4.60 1.16 -6.34
N THR A 180 4.80 1.46 -5.06
CA THR A 180 5.58 2.62 -4.59
C THR A 180 6.76 2.23 -3.73
N GLU A 181 6.66 1.12 -3.00
CA GLU A 181 7.59 0.69 -1.97
C GLU A 181 8.17 -0.68 -2.29
N VAL A 182 9.46 -0.88 -2.02
CA VAL A 182 10.14 -2.19 -2.10
C VAL A 182 10.00 -3.00 -0.82
N GLY A 183 9.50 -2.39 0.25
CA GLY A 183 9.34 -3.00 1.56
C GLY A 183 7.96 -2.80 2.16
N ALA A 184 7.72 -3.50 3.27
CA ALA A 184 6.52 -3.36 4.09
C ALA A 184 6.85 -2.78 5.46
N PHE A 185 5.95 -1.98 6.01
CA PHE A 185 6.01 -1.41 7.35
C PHE A 185 4.94 -2.04 8.23
N VAL A 186 5.29 -3.12 8.90
CA VAL A 186 4.36 -4.05 9.56
C VAL A 186 4.41 -3.88 11.08
N ARG A 187 3.30 -4.11 11.76
CA ARG A 187 3.25 -4.21 13.23
C ARG A 187 3.82 -5.56 13.67
N LEU A 188 4.58 -5.57 14.75
CA LEU A 188 5.13 -6.82 15.31
C LEU A 188 4.04 -7.77 15.84
N ASP A 189 2.95 -7.22 16.34
CA ASP A 189 1.80 -7.97 16.85
C ASP A 189 0.85 -8.48 15.74
N ASP A 190 1.02 -8.01 14.51
CA ASP A 190 0.31 -8.52 13.32
C ASP A 190 1.11 -9.63 12.59
N LEU A 191 2.35 -9.96 13.06
CA LEU A 191 3.15 -11.04 12.49
C LEU A 191 2.71 -12.38 13.09
N ASP A 192 2.35 -13.33 12.24
CA ASP A 192 2.08 -14.71 12.65
C ASP A 192 3.35 -15.41 13.18
N ALA A 193 3.16 -16.40 14.07
CA ALA A 193 4.26 -17.18 14.65
C ALA A 193 5.10 -17.94 13.60
N GLY A 194 4.55 -18.13 12.39
CA GLY A 194 5.20 -18.77 11.24
C GLY A 194 5.89 -17.81 10.28
N TYR A 195 5.91 -16.50 10.57
CA TYR A 195 6.58 -15.52 9.70
C TYR A 195 8.04 -15.92 9.49
N SER A 196 8.42 -16.08 8.25
CA SER A 196 9.69 -16.66 7.84
C SER A 196 10.89 -15.89 8.44
N PHE A 197 11.64 -16.53 9.33
CA PHE A 197 12.89 -15.98 9.90
C PHE A 197 13.92 -15.56 8.84
N LYS A 198 13.77 -16.01 7.59
CA LYS A 198 14.69 -15.67 6.49
C LYS A 198 14.67 -14.21 6.11
N GLU A 199 13.58 -13.52 6.37
CA GLU A 199 13.42 -12.10 6.03
C GLU A 199 13.70 -11.17 7.21
N LEU A 200 13.72 -11.72 8.43
CA LEU A 200 13.97 -10.95 9.65
C LEU A 200 15.42 -10.48 9.81
N ASP A 201 16.38 -11.14 9.20
CA ASP A 201 17.80 -10.78 9.27
C ASP A 201 18.11 -9.44 8.57
N ARG A 202 17.25 -9.03 7.63
CA ARG A 202 17.36 -7.76 6.87
C ARG A 202 16.41 -6.67 7.36
N SER A 203 15.66 -6.95 8.40
CA SER A 203 14.62 -6.02 8.88
C SER A 203 15.17 -4.97 9.83
N VAL A 204 14.50 -3.82 9.87
CA VAL A 204 14.79 -2.72 10.81
C VAL A 204 13.62 -2.59 11.78
N PHE A 205 13.92 -2.79 13.07
CA PHE A 205 12.95 -2.63 14.15
C PHE A 205 12.82 -1.16 14.55
N MET A 206 11.58 -0.67 14.61
CA MET A 206 11.25 0.69 15.00
C MET A 206 10.46 0.70 16.30
N ASN A 207 10.85 1.60 17.24
CA ASN A 207 10.20 1.75 18.54
C ASN A 207 10.04 0.44 19.33
N PRO A 208 11.10 -0.36 19.50
CA PRO A 208 11.00 -1.68 20.15
C PRO A 208 10.59 -1.61 21.63
N ASP A 209 10.72 -0.45 22.25
CA ASP A 209 10.38 -0.14 23.64
C ASP A 209 8.94 0.39 23.84
N LYS A 210 8.18 0.52 22.76
CA LYS A 210 6.81 1.08 22.80
C LYS A 210 5.75 0.03 22.44
N VAL A 211 4.57 0.21 23.02
CA VAL A 211 3.36 -0.44 22.50
C VAL A 211 3.17 0.02 21.06
N ASN A 212 3.04 -0.84 20.10
CA ASN A 212 3.00 -0.53 18.67
C ASN A 212 4.38 -0.48 17.99
N ALA A 213 5.26 -1.37 18.42
CA ALA A 213 6.53 -1.61 17.71
C ALA A 213 6.30 -2.05 16.27
N ARG A 214 7.18 -1.62 15.38
CA ARG A 214 7.09 -1.88 13.94
C ARG A 214 8.38 -2.50 13.42
N ILE A 215 8.24 -3.19 12.31
CA ILE A 215 9.36 -3.73 11.54
C ILE A 215 9.26 -3.23 10.10
N VAL A 216 10.37 -2.90 9.48
CA VAL A 216 10.44 -2.58 8.06
C VAL A 216 11.25 -3.67 7.36
N ILE A 217 10.60 -4.36 6.43
CA ILE A 217 11.11 -5.56 5.76
C ILE A 217 11.07 -5.35 4.26
N PRO A 218 12.16 -5.61 3.52
CA PRO A 218 12.10 -5.68 2.06
C PRO A 218 11.23 -6.86 1.63
N ILE A 219 10.32 -6.65 0.66
CA ILE A 219 9.38 -7.68 0.19
C ILE A 219 9.52 -8.01 -1.29
N THR A 220 10.03 -7.08 -2.09
CA THR A 220 10.13 -7.26 -3.54
C THR A 220 11.24 -6.43 -4.16
N ASP A 221 11.67 -6.79 -5.36
CA ASP A 221 12.67 -6.05 -6.13
C ASP A 221 12.05 -4.79 -6.75
N TYR A 222 12.81 -3.69 -6.77
CA TYR A 222 12.35 -2.41 -7.32
C TYR A 222 11.86 -2.52 -8.77
N LYS A 223 12.54 -3.31 -9.62
CA LYS A 223 12.12 -3.53 -11.03
C LYS A 223 10.69 -4.05 -11.15
N ASP A 224 10.27 -4.89 -10.20
CA ASP A 224 8.94 -5.48 -10.19
C ASP A 224 7.90 -4.49 -9.65
N VAL A 225 8.29 -3.70 -8.63
CA VAL A 225 7.43 -2.63 -8.09
C VAL A 225 7.02 -1.65 -9.18
N ILE A 226 7.96 -1.18 -10.00
CA ILE A 226 7.73 -0.12 -11.00
C ILE A 226 7.24 -0.63 -12.35
N ALA A 227 7.23 -1.94 -12.59
CA ALA A 227 6.68 -2.49 -13.82
C ALA A 227 5.18 -2.18 -13.95
N ASP A 228 4.72 -2.02 -15.20
CA ASP A 228 3.31 -1.77 -15.49
C ASP A 228 2.58 -3.11 -15.62
N HIS A 229 2.04 -3.60 -14.51
CA HIS A 229 1.33 -4.88 -14.45
C HIS A 229 -0.11 -4.73 -14.93
N ASP A 230 -0.63 -5.76 -15.59
CA ASP A 230 -2.07 -5.87 -15.88
C ASP A 230 -2.87 -6.01 -14.59
N VAL A 231 -4.16 -5.70 -14.64
CA VAL A 231 -5.10 -5.91 -13.54
C VAL A 231 -6.20 -6.85 -14.04
N ASP A 232 -6.22 -8.09 -13.54
CA ASP A 232 -7.28 -9.05 -13.88
C ASP A 232 -8.46 -8.94 -12.90
N ILE A 233 -8.15 -8.76 -11.61
CA ILE A 233 -9.13 -8.72 -10.53
C ILE A 233 -8.81 -7.52 -9.64
N PHE A 234 -9.83 -6.68 -9.36
CA PHE A 234 -9.72 -5.48 -8.52
C PHE A 234 -10.77 -5.51 -7.41
N LEU A 235 -10.33 -5.75 -6.17
CA LEU A 235 -11.20 -6.04 -5.05
C LEU A 235 -11.14 -4.97 -3.96
N TYR A 236 -12.29 -4.69 -3.37
CA TYR A 236 -12.40 -3.90 -2.15
C TYR A 236 -12.42 -4.82 -0.92
N ALA A 237 -11.46 -4.66 -0.01
CA ALA A 237 -11.40 -5.40 1.24
C ALA A 237 -12.43 -4.88 2.24
N ASN A 238 -13.47 -5.65 2.47
CA ASN A 238 -14.55 -5.36 3.39
C ASN A 238 -14.38 -6.18 4.68
N ASN A 239 -13.98 -5.53 5.76
CA ASN A 239 -13.72 -6.18 7.04
C ASN A 239 -14.90 -6.12 8.02
N TYR A 240 -16.06 -5.55 7.62
CA TYR A 240 -17.16 -5.20 8.52
C TYR A 240 -18.49 -5.87 8.21
N GLU A 241 -18.68 -6.46 7.03
CA GLU A 241 -19.89 -7.20 6.69
C GLU A 241 -19.78 -8.68 7.06
N ALA A 242 -20.66 -9.14 7.96
CA ALA A 242 -20.70 -10.53 8.41
C ALA A 242 -21.37 -11.46 7.40
N GLU A 243 -22.37 -10.95 6.70
CA GLU A 243 -23.21 -11.71 5.77
C GLU A 243 -22.74 -11.55 4.32
N GLY A 244 -23.20 -12.43 3.44
CA GLY A 244 -22.85 -12.45 2.02
C GLY A 244 -21.69 -13.39 1.68
N GLU A 245 -21.51 -13.62 0.38
CA GLU A 245 -20.41 -14.41 -0.15
C GLU A 245 -19.06 -13.74 0.16
N ALA A 246 -18.00 -14.54 0.38
CA ALA A 246 -16.69 -13.98 0.67
C ALA A 246 -16.11 -13.18 -0.50
N LEU A 247 -16.42 -13.57 -1.74
CA LEU A 247 -16.06 -12.87 -2.96
C LEU A 247 -17.34 -12.61 -3.77
N GLU A 248 -17.58 -11.36 -4.15
CA GLU A 248 -18.73 -10.94 -4.94
C GLU A 248 -18.30 -9.90 -5.94
N PHE A 249 -18.66 -10.06 -7.21
CA PHE A 249 -18.35 -9.10 -8.27
C PHE A 249 -19.51 -8.17 -8.57
N PHE A 250 -19.20 -6.94 -8.93
CA PHE A 250 -20.19 -5.94 -9.33
C PHE A 250 -20.60 -6.13 -10.78
N ASP A 251 -21.90 -6.04 -11.04
CA ASP A 251 -22.46 -6.08 -12.41
C ASP A 251 -22.26 -4.77 -13.17
N ASN A 252 -22.02 -3.66 -12.48
CA ASN A 252 -21.87 -2.34 -13.07
C ASN A 252 -20.92 -1.43 -12.28
N GLU A 253 -20.39 -0.42 -12.98
CA GLU A 253 -19.43 0.52 -12.44
C GLU A 253 -20.00 1.43 -11.34
N GLU A 254 -21.30 1.75 -11.39
CA GLU A 254 -21.93 2.67 -10.45
C GLU A 254 -21.96 2.08 -9.03
N ASP A 255 -22.32 0.80 -8.89
CA ASP A 255 -22.35 0.11 -7.60
C ASP A 255 -20.93 -0.12 -7.05
N ALA A 256 -20.00 -0.46 -7.92
CA ALA A 256 -18.58 -0.52 -7.55
C ALA A 256 -18.07 0.83 -7.02
N LEU A 257 -18.30 1.90 -7.75
CA LEU A 257 -17.88 3.25 -7.36
C LEU A 257 -18.46 3.69 -6.01
N LYS A 258 -19.70 3.32 -5.68
CA LYS A 258 -20.30 3.63 -4.38
C LYS A 258 -19.48 3.05 -3.22
N VAL A 259 -19.10 1.78 -3.34
CA VAL A 259 -18.35 1.06 -2.30
C VAL A 259 -16.93 1.60 -2.17
N PHE A 260 -16.20 1.67 -3.28
CA PHE A 260 -14.81 2.13 -3.29
C PHE A 260 -14.67 3.59 -2.86
N ARG A 261 -15.58 4.47 -3.30
CA ARG A 261 -15.61 5.89 -2.92
C ARG A 261 -15.88 6.08 -1.43
N ALA A 262 -16.77 5.28 -0.84
CA ALA A 262 -17.09 5.35 0.58
C ALA A 262 -15.88 4.99 1.45
N GLY A 263 -15.08 4.03 1.03
CA GLY A 263 -13.84 3.65 1.71
C GLY A 263 -14.04 3.21 3.16
N ASN A 264 -15.12 2.48 3.44
CA ASN A 264 -15.52 2.09 4.79
C ASN A 264 -14.70 0.91 5.32
N ARG A 265 -14.39 0.94 6.61
CA ARG A 265 -13.79 -0.17 7.36
C ARG A 265 -14.21 -0.16 8.83
N MET A 266 -14.17 -1.30 9.48
CA MET A 266 -14.22 -1.38 10.95
C MET A 266 -12.84 -1.05 11.50
N ALA A 267 -12.76 -0.07 12.40
CA ALA A 267 -11.51 0.28 13.06
C ALA A 267 -11.11 -0.82 14.05
N LYS A 268 -9.82 -1.23 14.04
CA LYS A 268 -9.29 -2.27 14.94
C LYS A 268 -9.11 -1.80 16.42
N GLY A 269 -9.46 -0.55 16.74
CA GLY A 269 -9.29 0.01 18.09
C GLY A 269 -7.82 0.24 18.52
N THR A 270 -6.87 0.10 17.59
CA THR A 270 -5.43 0.33 17.82
C THR A 270 -5.00 1.77 17.62
N THR A 271 -5.93 2.61 17.16
CA THR A 271 -5.82 4.05 16.98
C THR A 271 -6.90 4.73 17.82
N THR A 272 -7.03 6.05 17.72
CA THR A 272 -8.13 6.82 18.33
C THR A 272 -9.50 6.60 17.65
N GLU A 273 -9.55 5.77 16.60
CA GLU A 273 -10.76 5.47 15.84
C GLU A 273 -11.47 4.22 16.37
N TYR A 274 -12.80 4.28 16.44
CA TYR A 274 -13.66 3.19 16.91
C TYR A 274 -14.89 3.03 16.01
N GLY A 275 -15.33 1.78 15.82
CA GLY A 275 -16.51 1.45 15.03
C GLY A 275 -16.27 1.53 13.52
N LEU A 276 -17.36 1.70 12.78
CA LEU A 276 -17.29 1.85 11.32
C LEU A 276 -16.82 3.27 10.97
N VAL A 277 -15.71 3.35 10.28
CA VAL A 277 -15.08 4.59 9.81
C VAL A 277 -14.86 4.51 8.30
N GLY A 278 -14.77 5.65 7.63
CA GLY A 278 -14.50 5.72 6.20
C GLY A 278 -13.56 6.86 5.86
N SER A 279 -12.72 6.63 4.86
CA SER A 279 -11.92 7.66 4.23
C SER A 279 -12.18 7.66 2.73
N TYR A 280 -12.29 8.84 2.12
CA TYR A 280 -12.55 8.94 0.69
C TYR A 280 -11.61 8.05 -0.11
N PHE A 281 -12.19 7.15 -0.90
CA PHE A 281 -11.48 6.15 -1.70
C PHE A 281 -10.53 5.27 -0.88
N ALA A 282 -10.85 4.99 0.39
CA ALA A 282 -10.01 4.26 1.34
C ALA A 282 -8.54 4.70 1.35
N ASN A 283 -8.23 5.90 0.86
CA ASN A 283 -6.87 6.39 0.72
C ASN A 283 -6.70 7.79 1.32
N PRO A 284 -6.25 7.89 2.58
CA PRO A 284 -6.03 9.17 3.27
C PRO A 284 -4.78 9.92 2.76
N PHE A 285 -3.99 9.33 1.86
CA PHE A 285 -2.71 9.86 1.39
C PHE A 285 -2.82 10.35 -0.05
N GLY A 286 -3.26 11.58 -0.26
CA GLY A 286 -3.41 12.22 -1.58
C GLY A 286 -4.87 12.36 -2.01
N PRO A 287 -5.64 11.27 -2.25
CA PRO A 287 -7.04 11.38 -2.69
C PRO A 287 -7.93 12.20 -1.77
N VAL A 288 -7.78 12.10 -0.44
CA VAL A 288 -8.52 12.93 0.52
C VAL A 288 -8.18 14.41 0.36
N GLN A 289 -6.90 14.75 0.16
CA GLN A 289 -6.42 16.12 0.00
C GLN A 289 -6.75 16.71 -1.38
N ARG A 290 -6.98 15.87 -2.38
CA ARG A 290 -7.23 16.21 -3.79
C ARG A 290 -8.51 15.57 -4.31
N LYS A 291 -9.56 15.58 -3.51
CA LYS A 291 -10.83 14.91 -3.82
C LYS A 291 -11.45 15.36 -5.15
N GLU A 292 -11.45 16.68 -5.41
CA GLU A 292 -12.02 17.23 -6.64
C GLU A 292 -11.28 16.77 -7.89
N GLN A 293 -9.94 16.64 -7.81
CA GLN A 293 -9.12 16.15 -8.92
C GLN A 293 -9.18 14.61 -9.04
N THR A 294 -9.39 13.91 -7.94
CA THR A 294 -9.44 12.44 -7.92
C THR A 294 -10.78 11.91 -8.45
N GLU A 295 -11.88 12.62 -8.23
CA GLU A 295 -13.21 12.16 -8.61
C GLU A 295 -13.36 11.84 -10.12
N PRO A 296 -12.90 12.69 -11.06
CA PRO A 296 -12.91 12.36 -12.49
C PRO A 296 -12.05 11.14 -12.82
N LEU A 297 -10.90 10.99 -12.16
CA LEU A 297 -10.01 9.83 -12.34
C LEU A 297 -10.70 8.53 -11.89
N LEU A 298 -11.39 8.56 -10.75
CA LEU A 298 -12.19 7.41 -10.29
C LEU A 298 -13.16 6.95 -11.35
N GLN A 299 -13.95 7.86 -11.91
CA GLN A 299 -14.93 7.54 -12.94
C GLN A 299 -14.27 6.96 -14.18
N GLU A 300 -13.21 7.58 -14.66
CA GLU A 300 -12.49 7.13 -15.85
C GLU A 300 -11.86 5.74 -15.67
N PHE A 301 -11.13 5.53 -14.58
CA PHE A 301 -10.46 4.25 -14.34
C PHE A 301 -11.44 3.10 -14.12
N PHE A 302 -12.53 3.32 -13.37
CA PHE A 302 -13.57 2.29 -13.20
C PHE A 302 -14.27 1.98 -14.51
N HIS A 303 -14.64 2.99 -15.30
CA HIS A 303 -15.19 2.79 -16.63
C HIS A 303 -14.26 1.95 -17.51
N LYS A 304 -12.96 2.27 -17.53
CA LYS A 304 -11.96 1.51 -18.27
C LYS A 304 -11.77 0.08 -17.77
N MET A 305 -11.81 -0.16 -16.48
CA MET A 305 -11.74 -1.52 -15.92
C MET A 305 -12.93 -2.36 -16.38
N PHE A 306 -14.15 -1.84 -16.31
CA PHE A 306 -15.35 -2.54 -16.78
C PHE A 306 -15.34 -2.75 -18.29
N GLU A 307 -14.93 -1.74 -19.08
CA GLU A 307 -14.77 -1.86 -20.55
C GLU A 307 -13.78 -2.97 -20.94
N GLN A 308 -12.72 -3.16 -20.15
CA GLN A 308 -11.66 -4.14 -20.40
C GLN A 308 -11.95 -5.52 -19.79
N GLY A 309 -13.06 -5.70 -19.10
CA GLY A 309 -13.45 -6.96 -18.48
C GLY A 309 -12.67 -7.30 -17.21
N VAL A 310 -12.06 -6.31 -16.55
CA VAL A 310 -11.48 -6.49 -15.21
C VAL A 310 -12.59 -6.87 -14.23
N GLN A 311 -12.36 -7.93 -13.46
CA GLN A 311 -13.32 -8.39 -12.45
C GLN A 311 -13.25 -7.47 -11.22
N VAL A 312 -14.20 -6.54 -11.11
CA VAL A 312 -14.26 -5.59 -9.98
C VAL A 312 -15.25 -6.08 -8.94
N GLY A 313 -14.82 -6.20 -7.67
CA GLY A 313 -15.66 -6.83 -6.66
C GLY A 313 -15.34 -6.42 -5.22
N VAL A 314 -16.04 -7.08 -4.30
CA VAL A 314 -15.83 -7.00 -2.85
C VAL A 314 -15.26 -8.32 -2.35
N LEU A 315 -14.27 -8.23 -1.48
CA LEU A 315 -13.70 -9.33 -0.74
C LEU A 315 -14.01 -9.15 0.75
N ARG A 316 -14.91 -9.95 1.30
CA ARG A 316 -15.28 -9.90 2.72
C ARG A 316 -14.24 -10.61 3.57
N THR A 317 -13.25 -9.83 4.02
CA THR A 317 -12.18 -10.32 4.90
C THR A 317 -12.68 -10.55 6.33
N ARG A 318 -13.75 -9.89 6.74
CA ARG A 318 -14.38 -9.99 8.08
C ARG A 318 -13.42 -9.79 9.26
N LEU A 319 -12.23 -9.26 9.00
CA LEU A 319 -11.18 -9.06 10.01
C LEU A 319 -11.61 -8.15 11.17
N GLY A 320 -12.56 -7.23 10.94
CA GLY A 320 -13.12 -6.34 11.96
C GLY A 320 -14.30 -6.93 12.74
N ILE A 321 -14.69 -8.19 12.47
CA ILE A 321 -15.83 -8.86 13.11
C ILE A 321 -15.33 -9.76 14.23
N LYS A 322 -15.82 -9.49 15.45
CA LYS A 322 -15.43 -10.26 16.64
C LYS A 322 -15.67 -11.76 16.46
N GLY A 323 -14.62 -12.54 16.63
CA GLY A 323 -14.62 -14.00 16.48
C GLY A 323 -14.42 -14.48 15.05
N GLN A 324 -14.18 -13.58 14.08
CA GLN A 324 -13.87 -13.92 12.70
C GLN A 324 -12.50 -13.38 12.25
N GLU A 325 -11.73 -12.85 13.17
CA GLU A 325 -10.46 -12.17 12.88
C GLU A 325 -9.45 -13.07 12.16
N TYR A 326 -9.53 -14.39 12.42
CA TYR A 326 -8.70 -15.41 11.78
C TYR A 326 -9.43 -16.10 10.62
N ASP A 327 -10.66 -16.57 10.84
CA ASP A 327 -11.44 -17.35 9.85
C ASP A 327 -11.89 -16.49 8.67
N GLY A 328 -12.09 -15.20 8.86
CA GLY A 328 -12.51 -14.29 7.81
C GLY A 328 -11.48 -14.17 6.68
N PRO A 329 -10.22 -13.76 6.95
CA PRO A 329 -9.16 -13.70 5.94
C PRO A 329 -8.86 -15.06 5.31
N ARG A 330 -8.93 -16.14 6.09
CA ARG A 330 -8.76 -17.51 5.63
C ARG A 330 -9.83 -17.92 4.61
N THR A 331 -11.09 -17.62 4.90
CA THR A 331 -12.21 -17.88 3.99
C THR A 331 -12.09 -17.05 2.71
N ALA A 332 -11.74 -15.78 2.84
CA ALA A 332 -11.50 -14.89 1.71
C ALA A 332 -10.39 -15.42 0.78
N ALA A 333 -9.28 -15.87 1.36
CA ALA A 333 -8.16 -16.45 0.63
C ALA A 333 -8.55 -17.73 -0.12
N LYS A 334 -9.23 -18.65 0.54
CA LYS A 334 -9.73 -19.88 -0.09
C LYS A 334 -10.67 -19.57 -1.24
N THR A 335 -11.58 -18.61 -1.08
CA THR A 335 -12.52 -18.24 -2.14
C THR A 335 -11.82 -17.63 -3.35
N ILE A 336 -10.79 -16.81 -3.16
CA ILE A 336 -9.95 -16.31 -4.27
C ILE A 336 -9.27 -17.47 -4.98
N LEU A 337 -8.63 -18.38 -4.24
CA LEU A 337 -7.94 -19.53 -4.83
C LEU A 337 -8.90 -20.42 -5.63
N HIS A 338 -10.09 -20.75 -5.10
CA HIS A 338 -11.14 -21.47 -5.83
C HIS A 338 -11.51 -20.76 -7.13
N TYR A 339 -11.74 -19.46 -7.07
CA TYR A 339 -12.13 -18.68 -8.23
C TYR A 339 -11.03 -18.68 -9.32
N VAL A 340 -9.78 -18.54 -8.92
CA VAL A 340 -8.65 -18.42 -9.86
C VAL A 340 -8.25 -19.77 -10.45
N THR A 341 -8.28 -20.85 -9.65
CA THR A 341 -7.86 -22.19 -10.08
C THR A 341 -8.99 -23.00 -10.71
N GLY A 342 -10.25 -22.65 -10.43
CA GLY A 342 -11.43 -23.47 -10.78
C GLY A 342 -11.55 -24.75 -9.98
N ASP A 343 -10.70 -24.96 -8.97
CA ASP A 343 -10.70 -26.16 -8.12
C ASP A 343 -11.58 -25.94 -6.88
N ASN A 344 -12.63 -26.75 -6.74
CA ASN A 344 -13.57 -26.71 -5.61
C ASN A 344 -13.14 -27.61 -4.45
N ASP A 345 -12.10 -28.42 -4.61
CA ASP A 345 -11.65 -29.41 -3.60
C ASP A 345 -10.34 -28.97 -2.91
N LEU A 346 -10.18 -27.66 -2.62
CA LEU A 346 -9.03 -27.18 -1.85
C LEU A 346 -8.95 -27.93 -0.50
N LYS A 347 -7.91 -28.74 -0.34
CA LYS A 347 -7.66 -29.48 0.89
C LYS A 347 -7.51 -28.51 2.06
N GLU A 348 -8.13 -28.83 3.17
CA GLU A 348 -7.87 -28.08 4.40
C GLU A 348 -6.39 -28.26 4.79
N LEU A 349 -5.72 -27.16 5.08
CA LEU A 349 -4.40 -27.25 5.72
C LEU A 349 -4.59 -27.96 7.07
N PRO A 350 -3.64 -28.81 7.49
CA PRO A 350 -3.66 -29.36 8.85
C PRO A 350 -3.78 -28.19 9.84
N GLU A 351 -4.68 -28.31 10.81
CA GLU A 351 -4.72 -27.37 11.93
C GLU A 351 -3.32 -27.37 12.55
N GLU A 352 -2.67 -26.20 12.58
CA GLU A 352 -1.41 -26.04 13.31
C GLU A 352 -1.69 -26.35 14.79
N GLN A 353 -0.97 -27.34 15.31
CA GLN A 353 -1.01 -27.77 16.71
C GLN A 353 -0.25 -26.80 17.62
#